data_272266685db84b2161d30db6a7668668
#
_entry.id   272266685db84b2161d30db6a7668668
#
_cell.length_a   1.000
_cell.length_b   1.000
_cell.length_c   1.000
_cell.angle_alpha   90.00
_cell.angle_beta   90.00
_cell.angle_gamma   90.00
#
_symmetry.space_group_name_H-M   'P 1'
#
loop_
_entity.id
_entity.type
_entity.pdbx_description
1 polymer ?
#
loop_
_entity_poly.entity_id
_entity_poly.type
_entity_poly.pdbx_seq_one_letter_code
_entity_poly.pdbx_strand_id
1 'polypeptide(L)'
;CGFTLKKENVDDFKKFLIAETNNLEILNEKSYDSLIDVNVINNNLLSDLESLSPFGQQNAEPIFKIENAKIEILQIFKDKHAKLKVSDNLGFSCEGMFFDISSKELKNYLSNKPEFNCYFKVKKDTYSEKTIIHLEDIH
;
A
#
# COMPACT_ATOMS: atom_id res chain seq x y z
N CYS A 1 7.53 5.54 9.79
CA CYS A 1 8.95 5.24 9.78
C CYS A 1 9.72 6.40 9.16
N GLY A 2 10.41 7.18 9.99
CA GLY A 2 11.26 8.26 9.51
C GLY A 2 12.68 7.77 9.31
N PHE A 3 13.39 8.31 8.35
CA PHE A 3 14.83 8.25 8.31
C PHE A 3 15.37 9.60 8.76
N THR A 4 16.48 9.57 9.47
CA THR A 4 17.09 10.79 9.97
C THR A 4 18.01 11.37 8.91
N LEU A 5 17.66 12.54 8.36
CA LEU A 5 18.55 13.32 7.51
C LEU A 5 19.33 14.32 8.36
N LYS A 6 20.61 14.48 8.06
CA LYS A 6 21.37 15.61 8.59
C LYS A 6 20.77 16.91 8.04
N LYS A 7 20.70 17.93 8.87
CA LYS A 7 20.11 19.25 8.53
C LYS A 7 20.74 19.85 7.26
N GLU A 8 22.01 19.57 7.02
CA GLU A 8 22.78 19.99 5.84
C GLU A 8 22.30 19.35 4.53
N ASN A 9 21.68 18.16 4.59
CA ASN A 9 21.24 17.38 3.42
C ASN A 9 19.76 17.60 3.09
N VAL A 10 19.01 18.31 3.91
CA VAL A 10 17.56 18.50 3.72
C VAL A 10 17.27 19.29 2.43
N ASP A 11 18.05 20.33 2.14
CA ASP A 11 17.85 21.15 0.94
C ASP A 11 18.20 20.37 -0.33
N ASP A 12 19.28 19.60 -0.32
CA ASP A 12 19.67 18.74 -1.44
C ASP A 12 18.63 17.65 -1.69
N PHE A 13 18.09 17.05 -0.63
CA PHE A 13 17.03 16.07 -0.71
C PHE A 13 15.73 16.65 -1.28
N LYS A 14 15.37 17.86 -0.85
CA LYS A 14 14.21 18.58 -1.42
C LYS A 14 14.39 18.87 -2.90
N LYS A 15 15.57 19.31 -3.32
CA LYS A 15 15.89 19.54 -4.74
C LYS A 15 15.82 18.25 -5.55
N PHE A 16 16.32 17.15 -5.01
CA PHE A 16 16.21 15.83 -5.63
C PHE A 16 14.75 15.40 -5.82
N LEU A 17 13.91 15.54 -4.79
CA LEU A 17 12.49 15.22 -4.88
C LEU A 17 11.77 16.09 -5.90
N ILE A 18 12.07 17.36 -5.98
CA ILE A 18 11.47 18.29 -6.95
C ILE A 18 11.89 17.91 -8.37
N ALA A 19 13.15 17.59 -8.59
CA ALA A 19 13.66 17.17 -9.90
C ALA A 19 12.97 15.86 -10.37
N GLU A 20 12.82 14.89 -9.48
CA GLU A 20 12.12 13.64 -9.77
C GLU A 20 10.64 13.86 -10.07
N THR A 21 9.98 14.73 -9.29
CA THR A 21 8.56 15.04 -9.50
C THR A 21 8.30 15.86 -10.76
N ASN A 22 9.23 16.67 -11.21
CA ASN A 22 9.09 17.43 -12.46
C ASN A 22 9.27 16.56 -13.71
N ASN A 23 9.98 15.46 -13.61
CA ASN A 23 10.16 14.47 -14.68
C ASN A 23 9.03 13.45 -14.73
N LEU A 24 8.30 13.29 -13.65
CA LEU A 24 7.08 12.53 -13.60
C LEU A 24 5.95 13.46 -14.00
N GLU A 25 5.21 13.12 -15.06
CA GLU A 25 3.90 13.72 -15.25
C GLU A 25 3.17 13.62 -13.92
N ILE A 26 2.53 14.72 -13.52
CA ILE A 26 1.78 14.77 -12.26
C ILE A 26 0.62 13.80 -12.35
N LEU A 27 0.92 12.54 -12.20
CA LEU A 27 -0.04 11.54 -11.80
C LEU A 27 -0.34 11.86 -10.34
N ASN A 28 -1.60 11.98 -10.00
CA ASN A 28 -2.04 12.14 -8.61
C ASN A 28 -1.73 10.87 -7.80
N GLU A 29 -0.46 10.49 -7.75
CA GLU A 29 -0.03 9.35 -6.99
C GLU A 29 0.00 9.69 -5.51
N LYS A 30 -0.63 8.84 -4.72
CA LYS A 30 -0.52 8.91 -3.28
C LYS A 30 0.93 8.72 -2.86
N SER A 31 1.40 9.51 -1.92
CA SER A 31 2.75 9.35 -1.38
C SER A 31 2.88 8.01 -0.64
N TYR A 32 4.02 7.36 -0.77
CA TYR A 32 4.32 6.10 -0.13
C TYR A 32 5.76 6.11 0.39
N ASP A 33 6.04 5.24 1.37
CA ASP A 33 7.34 5.17 2.01
C ASP A 33 8.30 4.20 1.31
N SER A 34 7.77 3.12 0.77
CA SER A 34 8.59 2.11 0.09
C SER A 34 7.80 1.32 -0.94
N LEU A 35 8.49 0.96 -2.01
CA LEU A 35 8.02 0.00 -3.01
C LEU A 35 8.45 -1.39 -2.57
N ILE A 36 7.51 -2.33 -2.48
CA ILE A 36 7.79 -3.71 -2.09
C ILE A 36 7.09 -4.70 -3.03
N ASP A 37 7.60 -5.92 -3.05
CA ASP A 37 6.96 -7.03 -3.75
C ASP A 37 6.03 -7.80 -2.82
N VAL A 38 5.07 -8.51 -3.39
CA VAL A 38 4.08 -9.28 -2.63
C VAL A 38 4.76 -10.34 -1.74
N ASN A 39 5.83 -10.96 -2.19
CA ASN A 39 6.54 -11.99 -1.45
C ASN A 39 7.21 -11.48 -0.16
N VAL A 40 7.40 -10.17 -0.03
CA VAL A 40 7.95 -9.53 1.18
C VAL A 40 6.89 -9.39 2.27
N ILE A 41 5.62 -9.44 1.92
CA ILE A 41 4.50 -9.30 2.85
C ILE A 41 4.30 -10.62 3.61
N ASN A 42 4.85 -10.68 4.81
CA ASN A 42 4.82 -11.87 5.67
C ASN A 42 4.86 -11.49 7.15
N ASN A 43 4.83 -12.49 8.01
CA ASN A 43 4.84 -12.26 9.45
C ASN A 43 6.14 -11.61 9.96
N ASN A 44 7.26 -11.81 9.27
CA ASN A 44 8.52 -11.16 9.63
C ASN A 44 8.46 -9.65 9.39
N LEU A 45 7.92 -9.23 8.24
CA LEU A 45 7.68 -7.82 7.96
C LEU A 45 6.73 -7.20 8.99
N LEU A 46 5.64 -7.89 9.31
CA LEU A 46 4.70 -7.43 10.33
C LEU A 46 5.36 -7.26 11.70
N SER A 47 6.18 -8.21 12.11
CA SER A 47 6.94 -8.15 13.37
C SER A 47 7.91 -6.95 13.40
N ASP A 48 8.61 -6.72 12.30
CA ASP A 48 9.50 -5.57 12.16
C ASP A 48 8.74 -4.24 12.28
N LEU A 49 7.56 -4.16 11.67
CA LEU A 49 6.70 -2.98 11.75
C LEU A 49 6.15 -2.78 13.16
N GLU A 50 5.77 -3.83 13.85
CA GLU A 50 5.29 -3.77 15.25
C GLU A 50 6.38 -3.22 16.18
N SER A 51 7.64 -3.51 15.90
CA SER A 51 8.77 -2.97 16.69
C SER A 51 8.91 -1.44 16.55
N LEU A 52 8.36 -0.83 15.52
CA LEU A 52 8.34 0.62 15.30
C LEU A 52 7.15 1.32 15.97
N SER A 53 6.19 0.55 16.48
CA SER A 53 5.01 1.11 17.16
C SER A 53 5.37 1.71 18.53
N PRO A 54 4.56 2.61 19.11
CA PRO A 54 3.25 3.04 18.62
C PRO A 54 3.35 4.06 17.50
N PHE A 55 2.38 4.00 16.58
CA PHE A 55 2.23 4.97 15.51
C PHE A 55 1.33 6.12 15.94
N GLY A 56 1.63 7.32 15.47
CA GLY A 56 0.89 8.53 15.80
C GLY A 56 1.34 9.71 14.94
N GLN A 57 1.07 10.93 15.38
CA GLN A 57 1.35 12.13 14.59
C GLN A 57 2.84 12.32 14.24
N GLN A 58 3.75 11.92 15.12
CA GLN A 58 5.20 12.03 14.91
C GLN A 58 5.84 10.75 14.38
N ASN A 59 5.10 9.65 14.36
CA ASN A 59 5.53 8.36 13.86
C ASN A 59 4.40 7.75 13.07
N ALA A 60 4.23 8.19 11.83
CA ALA A 60 3.17 7.73 10.95
C ALA A 60 3.42 6.28 10.55
N GLU A 61 2.33 5.51 10.47
CA GLU A 61 2.36 4.15 9.97
C GLU A 61 2.81 4.13 8.50
N PRO A 62 3.78 3.27 8.13
CA PRO A 62 4.32 3.28 6.78
C PRO A 62 3.29 2.83 5.74
N ILE A 63 3.31 3.50 4.61
CA ILE A 63 2.50 3.16 3.44
C ILE A 63 3.43 2.53 2.40
N PHE A 64 3.06 1.36 1.93
CA PHE A 64 3.79 0.62 0.91
C PHE A 64 3.08 0.69 -0.44
N LYS A 65 3.83 0.48 -1.50
CA LYS A 65 3.31 0.40 -2.87
C LYS A 65 3.70 -0.93 -3.50
N ILE A 66 2.77 -1.55 -4.20
CA ILE A 66 3.01 -2.64 -5.14
C ILE A 66 2.62 -2.16 -6.53
N GLU A 67 3.51 -2.34 -7.49
CA GLU A 67 3.24 -2.01 -8.89
C GLU A 67 2.80 -3.23 -9.68
N ASN A 68 1.96 -3.01 -10.68
CA ASN A 68 1.49 -4.03 -11.62
C ASN A 68 0.87 -5.25 -10.93
N ALA A 69 0.08 -5.00 -9.90
CA ALA A 69 -0.62 -6.04 -9.17
C ALA A 69 -1.95 -6.39 -9.83
N LYS A 70 -2.31 -7.66 -9.78
CA LYS A 70 -3.63 -8.15 -10.16
C LYS A 70 -4.51 -8.22 -8.92
N ILE A 71 -5.73 -7.74 -9.05
CA ILE A 71 -6.68 -7.68 -7.94
C ILE A 71 -7.90 -8.53 -8.27
N GLU A 72 -8.24 -9.41 -7.34
CA GLU A 72 -9.43 -10.25 -7.41
C GLU A 72 -10.31 -10.02 -6.18
N ILE A 73 -11.60 -9.82 -6.38
CA ILE A 73 -12.55 -9.65 -5.29
C ILE A 73 -12.91 -11.02 -4.74
N LEU A 74 -12.60 -11.26 -3.47
CA LEU A 74 -12.94 -12.48 -2.77
C LEU A 74 -14.31 -12.41 -2.11
N GLN A 75 -14.61 -11.29 -1.44
CA GLN A 75 -15.86 -11.09 -0.73
C GLN A 75 -16.17 -9.60 -0.56
N ILE A 76 -17.44 -9.27 -0.56
CA ILE A 76 -17.92 -7.91 -0.30
C ILE A 76 -18.79 -7.93 0.94
N PHE A 77 -18.50 -7.01 1.87
CA PHE A 77 -19.22 -6.88 3.14
C PHE A 77 -20.05 -5.59 3.13
N LYS A 78 -21.33 -5.69 3.40
CA LYS A 78 -22.26 -4.56 3.58
C LYS A 78 -22.22 -3.53 2.43
N ASP A 79 -21.77 -3.92 1.24
CA ASP A 79 -21.58 -3.05 0.08
C ASP A 79 -20.65 -1.84 0.32
N LYS A 80 -19.82 -1.91 1.36
CA LYS A 80 -18.89 -0.84 1.74
C LYS A 80 -17.44 -1.30 1.86
N HIS A 81 -17.22 -2.58 2.08
CA HIS A 81 -15.88 -3.14 2.30
C HIS A 81 -15.69 -4.34 1.41
N ALA A 82 -14.49 -4.51 0.92
CA ALA A 82 -14.16 -5.65 0.07
C ALA A 82 -12.92 -6.38 0.58
N LYS A 83 -13.01 -7.71 0.61
CA LYS A 83 -11.85 -8.57 0.78
C LYS A 83 -11.31 -8.89 -0.59
N LEU A 84 -10.03 -8.64 -0.79
CA LEU A 84 -9.37 -8.75 -2.08
C LEU A 84 -8.19 -9.71 -1.99
N LYS A 85 -7.87 -10.31 -3.12
CA LYS A 85 -6.60 -11.00 -3.33
C LYS A 85 -5.76 -10.15 -4.26
N VAL A 86 -4.58 -9.79 -3.80
CA VAL A 86 -3.59 -9.03 -4.56
C VAL A 86 -2.46 -9.95 -4.93
N SER A 87 -2.18 -10.08 -6.20
CA SER A 87 -1.12 -10.96 -6.71
C SER A 87 -0.19 -10.23 -7.67
N ASP A 88 1.06 -10.66 -7.71
CA ASP A 88 2.04 -10.16 -8.65
C ASP A 88 2.18 -11.07 -9.87
N ASN A 89 3.06 -10.69 -10.79
CA ASN A 89 3.32 -11.47 -12.01
C ASN A 89 4.19 -12.71 -11.76
N LEU A 90 4.76 -12.85 -10.57
CA LEU A 90 5.59 -13.99 -10.18
C LEU A 90 4.79 -15.12 -9.52
N GLY A 91 3.50 -14.93 -9.31
CA GLY A 91 2.61 -15.92 -8.70
C GLY A 91 2.46 -15.79 -7.19
N PHE A 92 3.09 -14.82 -6.55
CA PHE A 92 2.86 -14.53 -5.13
C PHE A 92 1.57 -13.74 -4.94
N SER A 93 0.88 -14.03 -3.85
CA SER A 93 -0.37 -13.35 -3.53
C SER A 93 -0.52 -13.10 -2.04
N CYS A 94 -1.27 -12.07 -1.70
CA CYS A 94 -1.68 -11.78 -0.33
C CYS A 94 -3.15 -11.37 -0.28
N GLU A 95 -3.75 -11.50 0.89
CA GLU A 95 -5.10 -11.02 1.13
C GLU A 95 -5.07 -9.58 1.64
N GLY A 96 -6.05 -8.80 1.23
CA GLY A 96 -6.19 -7.42 1.64
C GLY A 96 -7.63 -7.02 1.86
N MET A 97 -7.81 -5.94 2.62
CA MET A 97 -9.11 -5.32 2.84
C MET A 97 -9.10 -3.92 2.24
N PHE A 98 -10.18 -3.56 1.57
CA PHE A 98 -10.41 -2.22 1.09
C PHE A 98 -11.70 -1.70 1.69
N PHE A 99 -11.59 -0.66 2.51
CA PHE A 99 -12.70 -0.10 3.26
C PHE A 99 -13.32 1.10 2.56
N ASP A 100 -14.60 1.35 2.85
CA ASP A 100 -15.35 2.50 2.37
C ASP A 100 -15.41 2.64 0.84
N ILE A 101 -15.55 1.51 0.15
CA ILE A 101 -15.76 1.48 -1.29
C ILE A 101 -17.01 0.68 -1.63
N SER A 102 -17.86 1.21 -2.51
CA SER A 102 -19.02 0.47 -2.97
C SER A 102 -18.62 -0.65 -3.92
N SER A 103 -19.38 -1.75 -3.89
CA SER A 103 -19.12 -2.89 -4.78
C SER A 103 -19.19 -2.51 -6.26
N LYS A 104 -20.10 -1.61 -6.61
CA LYS A 104 -20.28 -1.13 -7.98
C LYS A 104 -19.06 -0.33 -8.46
N GLU A 105 -18.59 0.60 -7.64
CA GLU A 105 -17.41 1.41 -7.95
C GLU A 105 -16.17 0.53 -8.10
N LEU A 106 -15.98 -0.39 -7.16
CA LEU A 106 -14.84 -1.31 -7.18
C LEU A 106 -14.85 -2.19 -8.43
N LYS A 107 -15.98 -2.80 -8.76
CA LYS A 107 -16.12 -3.64 -9.95
C LYS A 107 -15.88 -2.86 -11.24
N ASN A 108 -16.44 -1.65 -11.35
CA ASN A 108 -16.22 -0.78 -12.50
C ASN A 108 -14.74 -0.41 -12.63
N TYR A 109 -14.12 -0.08 -11.52
CA TYR A 109 -12.71 0.31 -11.50
C TYR A 109 -11.80 -0.84 -11.92
N LEU A 110 -12.01 -2.04 -11.38
CA LEU A 110 -11.21 -3.23 -11.69
C LEU A 110 -11.43 -3.75 -13.12
N SER A 111 -12.57 -3.45 -13.75
CA SER A 111 -12.84 -3.87 -15.12
C SER A 111 -12.11 -3.03 -16.16
N ASN A 112 -11.61 -1.85 -15.79
CA ASN A 112 -10.97 -0.92 -16.73
C ASN A 112 -9.52 -1.23 -17.05
N LYS A 113 -8.84 -1.96 -16.17
CA LYS A 113 -7.41 -2.27 -16.30
C LYS A 113 -7.12 -3.70 -15.86
N PRO A 114 -6.10 -4.36 -16.43
CA PRO A 114 -5.66 -5.68 -15.99
C PRO A 114 -4.74 -5.65 -14.76
N GLU A 115 -4.06 -4.55 -14.54
CA GLU A 115 -3.07 -4.40 -13.47
C GLU A 115 -3.20 -3.02 -12.79
N PHE A 116 -2.84 -2.98 -11.52
CA PHE A 116 -3.00 -1.79 -10.69
C PHE A 116 -1.77 -1.55 -9.83
N ASN A 117 -1.56 -0.28 -9.48
CA ASN A 117 -0.64 0.10 -8.42
C ASN A 117 -1.44 0.19 -7.11
N CYS A 118 -1.03 -0.55 -6.11
CA CYS A 118 -1.71 -0.62 -4.82
C CYS A 118 -0.92 0.10 -3.75
N TYR A 119 -1.59 0.96 -3.01
CA TYR A 119 -1.04 1.66 -1.84
C TYR A 119 -1.71 1.10 -0.59
N PHE A 120 -0.92 0.68 0.37
CA PHE A 120 -1.46 -0.07 1.50
C PHE A 120 -0.60 0.02 2.76
N LYS A 121 -1.22 -0.35 3.87
CA LYS A 121 -0.54 -0.60 5.15
C LYS A 121 -0.58 -2.09 5.45
N VAL A 122 0.45 -2.60 6.10
CA VAL A 122 0.51 -4.00 6.52
C VAL A 122 -0.08 -4.13 7.92
N LYS A 123 -1.03 -5.03 8.08
CA LYS A 123 -1.75 -5.26 9.34
C LYS A 123 -1.82 -6.75 9.67
N LYS A 124 -2.18 -7.04 10.92
CA LYS A 124 -2.52 -8.38 11.36
C LYS A 124 -4.03 -8.56 11.33
N ASP A 125 -4.50 -9.63 10.70
CA ASP A 125 -5.92 -9.98 10.74
C ASP A 125 -6.27 -10.50 12.14
N THR A 126 -7.28 -9.88 12.76
CA THR A 126 -7.71 -10.21 14.12
C THR A 126 -8.35 -11.60 14.22
N TYR A 127 -8.90 -12.12 13.14
CA TYR A 127 -9.58 -13.42 13.13
C TYR A 127 -8.63 -14.59 12.81
N SER A 128 -7.80 -14.44 11.78
CA SER A 128 -6.91 -15.51 11.31
C SER A 128 -5.48 -15.39 11.83
N GLU A 129 -5.14 -14.29 12.46
CA GLU A 129 -3.78 -13.94 12.91
C GLU A 129 -2.73 -13.89 11.78
N LYS A 130 -3.20 -13.84 10.53
CA LYS A 130 -2.35 -13.75 9.34
C LYS A 130 -2.00 -12.31 9.03
N THR A 131 -0.88 -12.14 8.33
CA THR A 131 -0.50 -10.84 7.77
C THR A 131 -1.40 -10.53 6.59
N ILE A 132 -2.08 -9.39 6.64
CA ILE A 132 -2.92 -8.86 5.56
C ILE A 132 -2.52 -7.44 5.24
N ILE A 133 -2.99 -6.93 4.12
CA ILE A 133 -2.82 -5.52 3.77
C ILE A 133 -4.15 -4.77 3.89
N HIS A 134 -4.07 -3.54 4.34
CA HIS A 134 -5.19 -2.60 4.30
C HIS A 134 -4.94 -1.63 3.17
N LEU A 135 -5.69 -1.78 2.09
CA LEU A 135 -5.57 -0.93 0.92
C LEU A 135 -6.04 0.48 1.24
N GLU A 136 -5.20 1.46 0.94
CA GLU A 136 -5.51 2.88 1.07
C GLU A 136 -5.98 3.47 -0.25
N ASP A 137 -5.38 3.02 -1.36
CA ASP A 137 -5.72 3.48 -2.70
C ASP A 137 -5.27 2.46 -3.76
N ILE A 138 -5.89 2.54 -4.93
CA ILE A 138 -5.59 1.71 -6.10
C ILE A 138 -5.59 2.62 -7.33
N HIS A 139 -4.55 2.51 -8.13
CA HIS A 139 -4.45 3.26 -9.40
C HIS A 139 -4.18 2.38 -10.60
#